data_4d16693ba91214e255645cf651a75f50
#
_entry.id   4d16693ba91214e255645cf651a75f50
#
_cell.length_a   1.000
_cell.length_b   1.000
_cell.length_c   1.000
_cell.angle_alpha   90.00
_cell.angle_beta   90.00
_cell.angle_gamma   90.00
#
_symmetry.space_group_name_H-M   'P 1'
#
loop_
_entity.id
_entity.type
_entity.pdbx_description
1 polymer ?
#
loop_
_entity_poly.entity_id
_entity_poly.type
_entity_poly.pdbx_seq_one_letter_code
_entity_poly.pdbx_strand_id
1 'polypeptide(L)'
;MYPEYMQESIKKVEASRQKRLELAKKSREVVKPMTEEERAKILNRFHPDYQKDARREIRVGPNKGQKLTTAVADLLETYSRIEPKKFDLKEPDIDTEVLIIGGGGGGCMAAIWASEMGAKVTISQKLRLGDANSMMSQGGMQAAVNPHDSPTIHYLDILGGGHFDNKPELVEALTKEAPFITKYLEELGVIWDKNEEGFLVTGPGGGTSRRRLLSCEDYTGAEIMRTLRDEVRNRTDRIEVLEFTPAVELILDDKGKCAGAVLFNLETEEYFICRAKATIITTGGYGRLHIKGFPTTNHYGATADGLVIAYRAGAKLLYMDSVQYHPTGAVFPEQIVGFLVTEKVRGSGGQPVNKNGELFVFPLEPRDVEAASFIRECTERNLGIKTPSGQIGIWLDSPIIDLLNGQGTIQRTLPAMVRQFQRFDIDITKEPMLVYPTLHYQNGGIEINANCESTIPGLYAAGETSGGLHGRNRLMGNSVLDYNVFGRRAGIAAAEYAKKAKIGKLSLNHVNKFNKEVEKVGIERSSVSPMLLPSYIPEHVKERQKTTTYQGTLY
;
A
#
# COMPACT_ATOMS: atom_id res chain seq x y z
N MET A 1 -17.28 -14.28 19.35
CA MET A 1 -18.41 -15.17 18.98
C MET A 1 -19.41 -14.41 18.10
N TYR A 2 -19.92 -15.04 17.03
CA TYR A 2 -20.92 -14.43 16.13
C TYR A 2 -22.31 -14.37 16.81
N PRO A 3 -23.10 -13.29 16.58
CA PRO A 3 -24.49 -13.18 17.04
C PRO A 3 -25.39 -14.32 16.51
N GLU A 4 -26.46 -14.65 17.23
CA GLU A 4 -27.34 -15.77 16.93
C GLU A 4 -27.90 -15.74 15.50
N TYR A 5 -28.36 -14.58 15.02
CA TYR A 5 -28.88 -14.45 13.65
C TYR A 5 -27.82 -14.70 12.55
N MET A 6 -26.53 -14.50 12.84
CA MET A 6 -25.44 -14.86 11.93
C MET A 6 -25.17 -16.37 11.92
N GLN A 7 -25.41 -17.05 13.05
CA GLN A 7 -25.22 -18.51 13.17
C GLN A 7 -26.11 -19.30 12.21
N GLU A 8 -27.31 -18.81 11.90
CA GLU A 8 -28.17 -19.45 10.88
C GLU A 8 -27.51 -19.43 9.50
N SER A 9 -26.87 -18.34 9.14
CA SER A 9 -26.13 -18.25 7.87
C SER A 9 -24.88 -19.12 7.88
N ILE A 10 -24.14 -19.18 9.00
CA ILE A 10 -22.97 -20.06 9.16
C ILE A 10 -23.36 -21.53 8.97
N LYS A 11 -24.48 -21.98 9.55
CA LYS A 11 -25.01 -23.35 9.32
C LYS A 11 -25.26 -23.64 7.85
N LYS A 12 -25.74 -22.67 7.07
CA LYS A 12 -25.91 -22.84 5.60
C LYS A 12 -24.56 -22.97 4.88
N VAL A 13 -23.56 -22.20 5.30
CA VAL A 13 -22.18 -22.31 4.78
C VAL A 13 -21.61 -23.69 5.07
N GLU A 14 -21.77 -24.19 6.29
CA GLU A 14 -21.35 -25.54 6.71
C GLU A 14 -22.06 -26.63 5.92
N ALA A 15 -23.37 -26.56 5.78
CA ALA A 15 -24.17 -27.53 5.03
C ALA A 15 -23.76 -27.60 3.54
N SER A 16 -23.34 -26.48 2.94
CA SER A 16 -22.88 -26.44 1.55
C SER A 16 -21.42 -26.90 1.37
N ARG A 17 -20.61 -26.92 2.44
CA ARG A 17 -19.15 -27.12 2.40
C ARG A 17 -18.75 -28.44 1.76
N GLN A 18 -19.43 -29.54 2.10
CA GLN A 18 -19.12 -30.86 1.55
C GLN A 18 -19.26 -30.88 0.03
N LYS A 19 -20.36 -30.34 -0.51
CA LYS A 19 -20.59 -30.24 -1.95
C LYS A 19 -19.52 -29.40 -2.65
N ARG A 20 -19.14 -28.25 -2.05
CA ARG A 20 -18.09 -27.35 -2.57
C ARG A 20 -16.71 -28.01 -2.53
N LEU A 21 -16.43 -28.82 -1.49
CA LEU A 21 -15.21 -29.60 -1.35
C LEU A 21 -15.09 -30.66 -2.47
N GLU A 22 -16.15 -31.38 -2.75
CA GLU A 22 -16.17 -32.38 -3.83
C GLU A 22 -15.93 -31.75 -5.21
N LEU A 23 -16.52 -30.60 -5.47
CA LEU A 23 -16.27 -29.82 -6.68
C LEU A 23 -14.82 -29.36 -6.76
N ALA A 24 -14.28 -28.80 -5.68
CA ALA A 24 -12.89 -28.31 -5.62
C ALA A 24 -11.84 -29.43 -5.80
N LYS A 25 -12.15 -30.66 -5.36
CA LYS A 25 -11.29 -31.83 -5.59
C LYS A 25 -11.32 -32.30 -7.05
N LYS A 26 -12.45 -32.13 -7.76
CA LYS A 26 -12.60 -32.51 -9.19
C LYS A 26 -12.01 -31.46 -10.13
N SER A 27 -12.13 -30.19 -9.81
CA SER A 27 -11.62 -29.07 -10.60
C SER A 27 -11.17 -27.93 -9.68
N ARG A 28 -9.99 -27.36 -9.92
CA ARG A 28 -9.57 -26.13 -9.23
C ARG A 28 -10.50 -24.93 -9.54
N GLU A 29 -11.23 -25.00 -10.64
CA GLU A 29 -12.19 -24.01 -11.10
C GLU A 29 -13.62 -24.45 -10.77
N VAL A 30 -13.98 -24.44 -9.47
CA VAL A 30 -15.36 -24.70 -9.02
C VAL A 30 -16.35 -23.70 -9.63
N VAL A 31 -15.90 -22.46 -9.79
CA VAL A 31 -16.50 -21.41 -10.61
C VAL A 31 -15.45 -20.97 -11.61
N LYS A 32 -15.80 -20.88 -12.89
CA LYS A 32 -14.88 -20.43 -13.93
C LYS A 32 -14.51 -18.97 -13.73
N PRO A 33 -13.24 -18.60 -14.01
CA PRO A 33 -12.86 -17.19 -14.12
C PRO A 33 -13.75 -16.46 -15.13
N MET A 34 -14.05 -15.20 -14.85
CA MET A 34 -14.84 -14.35 -15.75
C MET A 34 -14.07 -14.09 -17.04
N THR A 35 -14.79 -13.98 -18.14
CA THR A 35 -14.27 -13.45 -19.41
C THR A 35 -13.96 -11.94 -19.26
N GLU A 36 -13.15 -11.38 -20.15
CA GLU A 36 -12.83 -9.94 -20.15
C GLU A 36 -14.10 -9.06 -20.28
N GLU A 37 -15.09 -9.52 -21.06
CA GLU A 37 -16.36 -8.81 -21.20
C GLU A 37 -17.17 -8.81 -19.89
N GLU A 38 -17.21 -9.94 -19.19
CA GLU A 38 -17.87 -10.05 -17.89
C GLU A 38 -17.18 -9.20 -16.83
N ARG A 39 -15.83 -9.19 -16.82
CA ARG A 39 -15.02 -8.33 -15.95
C ARG A 39 -15.32 -6.86 -16.20
N ALA A 40 -15.30 -6.42 -17.46
CA ALA A 40 -15.61 -5.04 -17.81
C ALA A 40 -17.01 -4.62 -17.36
N LYS A 41 -18.03 -5.48 -17.53
CA LYS A 41 -19.40 -5.23 -17.08
C LYS A 41 -19.50 -5.05 -15.56
N ILE A 42 -18.86 -5.94 -14.80
CA ILE A 42 -18.94 -5.88 -13.33
C ILE A 42 -18.16 -4.70 -12.78
N LEU A 43 -16.99 -4.38 -13.32
CA LEU A 43 -16.20 -3.22 -12.94
C LEU A 43 -16.96 -1.93 -13.17
N ASN A 44 -17.48 -1.71 -14.38
CA ASN A 44 -18.22 -0.49 -14.72
C ASN A 44 -19.45 -0.26 -13.83
N ARG A 45 -20.06 -1.33 -13.33
CA ARG A 45 -21.30 -1.24 -12.57
C ARG A 45 -21.11 -1.19 -11.06
N PHE A 46 -20.08 -1.82 -10.53
CA PHE A 46 -19.95 -2.03 -9.09
C PHE A 46 -18.61 -1.56 -8.49
N HIS A 47 -17.57 -1.38 -9.29
CA HIS A 47 -16.30 -0.90 -8.73
C HIS A 47 -16.42 0.58 -8.33
N PRO A 48 -15.96 0.96 -7.11
CA PRO A 48 -16.15 2.31 -6.59
C PRO A 48 -15.61 3.43 -7.48
N ASP A 49 -14.48 3.21 -8.16
CA ASP A 49 -13.85 4.22 -9.03
C ASP A 49 -14.65 4.51 -10.32
N TYR A 50 -15.56 3.61 -10.71
CA TYR A 50 -16.37 3.77 -11.92
C TYR A 50 -17.75 4.37 -11.63
N GLN A 51 -18.05 4.63 -10.34
CA GLN A 51 -19.33 5.24 -9.97
C GLN A 51 -19.36 6.72 -10.32
N LYS A 52 -20.58 7.26 -10.48
CA LYS A 52 -20.79 8.70 -10.66
C LYS A 52 -20.11 9.47 -9.52
N ASP A 53 -19.46 10.58 -9.84
CA ASP A 53 -18.74 11.46 -8.91
C ASP A 53 -17.53 10.83 -8.20
N ALA A 54 -17.10 9.62 -8.63
CA ALA A 54 -15.88 9.01 -8.12
C ALA A 54 -14.63 9.79 -8.52
N ARG A 55 -14.68 10.43 -9.68
CA ARG A 55 -13.56 11.15 -10.31
C ARG A 55 -13.99 12.56 -10.72
N ARG A 56 -13.07 13.51 -10.61
CA ARG A 56 -13.21 14.87 -11.14
C ARG A 56 -11.92 15.37 -11.75
N GLU A 57 -12.01 16.41 -12.56
CA GLU A 57 -10.83 17.08 -13.10
C GLU A 57 -10.11 17.86 -12.00
N ILE A 58 -8.79 17.75 -11.97
CA ILE A 58 -7.94 18.59 -11.13
C ILE A 58 -7.74 19.94 -11.80
N ARG A 59 -7.82 21.02 -11.01
CA ARG A 59 -7.88 22.42 -11.49
C ARG A 59 -6.55 23.15 -11.43
N VAL A 60 -5.56 22.59 -10.68
CA VAL A 60 -4.24 23.22 -10.45
C VAL A 60 -3.11 22.23 -10.71
N GLY A 61 -1.89 22.75 -10.86
CA GLY A 61 -0.65 21.97 -10.93
C GLY A 61 -0.41 21.25 -12.26
N PRO A 62 0.60 20.35 -12.32
CA PRO A 62 1.10 19.78 -13.57
C PRO A 62 0.13 18.82 -14.29
N ASN A 63 -0.86 18.27 -13.59
CA ASN A 63 -1.89 17.39 -14.16
C ASN A 63 -3.23 18.11 -14.41
N LYS A 64 -3.26 19.43 -14.41
CA LYS A 64 -4.48 20.23 -14.61
C LYS A 64 -5.29 19.75 -15.83
N GLY A 65 -6.60 19.53 -15.63
CA GLY A 65 -7.55 19.02 -16.64
C GLY A 65 -7.62 17.50 -16.73
N GLN A 66 -6.75 16.75 -16.02
CA GLN A 66 -6.86 15.30 -15.95
C GLN A 66 -7.87 14.87 -14.87
N LYS A 67 -8.51 13.72 -15.07
CA LYS A 67 -9.41 13.13 -14.08
C LYS A 67 -8.63 12.33 -13.05
N LEU A 68 -8.86 12.65 -11.77
CA LEU A 68 -8.34 11.95 -10.62
C LEU A 68 -9.50 11.46 -9.75
N THR A 69 -9.26 10.54 -8.82
CA THR A 69 -10.26 10.28 -7.78
C THR A 69 -10.55 11.58 -7.02
N THR A 70 -11.82 11.83 -6.72
CA THR A 70 -12.25 13.09 -6.09
C THR A 70 -11.46 13.39 -4.82
N ALA A 71 -11.27 12.39 -3.94
CA ALA A 71 -10.53 12.57 -2.70
C ALA A 71 -9.05 12.96 -2.90
N VAL A 72 -8.39 12.45 -3.96
CA VAL A 72 -7.02 12.85 -4.28
C VAL A 72 -6.99 14.25 -4.87
N ALA A 73 -7.93 14.59 -5.75
CA ALA A 73 -8.01 15.94 -6.28
C ALA A 73 -8.25 16.99 -5.15
N ASP A 74 -9.09 16.65 -4.16
CA ASP A 74 -9.30 17.51 -2.98
C ASP A 74 -8.04 17.66 -2.12
N LEU A 75 -7.26 16.57 -1.97
CA LEU A 75 -6.00 16.60 -1.23
C LEU A 75 -4.91 17.44 -1.93
N LEU A 76 -4.85 17.38 -3.25
CA LEU A 76 -3.84 18.09 -4.05
C LEU A 76 -4.20 19.57 -4.24
N GLU A 77 -5.49 19.92 -4.29
CA GLU A 77 -5.97 21.31 -4.39
C GLU A 77 -6.00 22.00 -3.02
N THR A 78 -4.87 22.12 -2.37
CA THR A 78 -4.73 22.69 -1.02
C THR A 78 -3.54 23.62 -0.92
N TYR A 79 -3.55 24.51 0.06
CA TYR A 79 -2.40 25.37 0.38
C TYR A 79 -1.29 24.56 1.05
N SER A 80 -0.07 25.06 0.95
CA SER A 80 1.03 24.53 1.74
C SER A 80 0.85 24.85 3.23
N ARG A 81 1.32 23.95 4.10
CA ARG A 81 1.37 24.17 5.55
C ARG A 81 2.34 25.26 5.96
N ILE A 82 3.34 25.55 5.12
CA ILE A 82 4.39 26.52 5.42
C ILE A 82 4.16 27.86 4.70
N GLU A 83 4.65 28.91 5.32
CA GLU A 83 4.80 30.23 4.72
C GLU A 83 6.26 30.42 4.30
N PRO A 84 6.61 30.40 3.00
CA PRO A 84 8.00 30.47 2.53
C PRO A 84 8.84 31.61 3.11
N LYS A 85 8.22 32.74 3.42
CA LYS A 85 8.90 33.93 3.95
C LYS A 85 9.44 33.73 5.37
N LYS A 86 9.00 32.73 6.11
CA LYS A 86 9.44 32.46 7.49
C LYS A 86 10.72 31.63 7.55
N PHE A 87 11.23 31.16 6.40
CA PHE A 87 12.40 30.27 6.32
C PHE A 87 13.62 31.01 5.75
N ASP A 88 14.72 31.03 6.48
CA ASP A 88 16.02 31.42 5.94
C ASP A 88 16.71 30.20 5.36
N LEU A 89 16.83 30.16 4.04
CA LEU A 89 17.40 29.01 3.30
C LEU A 89 18.93 29.13 3.11
N LYS A 90 19.60 30.14 3.70
CA LYS A 90 21.03 30.35 3.51
C LYS A 90 21.88 29.35 4.28
N GLU A 91 21.45 29.02 5.49
CA GLU A 91 22.13 28.10 6.38
C GLU A 91 21.21 26.92 6.67
N PRO A 92 21.41 25.78 6.01
CA PRO A 92 20.61 24.56 6.27
C PRO A 92 21.01 23.96 7.62
N ASP A 93 20.01 23.47 8.36
CA ASP A 93 20.22 22.77 9.64
C ASP A 93 20.84 21.39 9.42
N ILE A 94 20.52 20.75 8.30
CA ILE A 94 20.98 19.41 7.91
C ILE A 94 21.53 19.50 6.49
N ASP A 95 22.72 18.91 6.29
CA ASP A 95 23.37 18.80 4.98
C ASP A 95 23.73 17.34 4.70
N THR A 96 23.14 16.77 3.65
CA THR A 96 23.29 15.37 3.31
C THR A 96 23.45 15.17 1.80
N GLU A 97 23.95 14.01 1.36
CA GLU A 97 24.06 13.73 -0.06
C GLU A 97 22.74 13.18 -0.62
N VAL A 98 22.09 12.29 0.13
CA VAL A 98 20.79 11.69 -0.26
C VAL A 98 19.83 11.82 0.91
N LEU A 99 18.75 12.58 0.71
CA LEU A 99 17.62 12.64 1.63
C LEU A 99 16.57 11.60 1.19
N ILE A 100 16.13 10.77 2.13
CA ILE A 100 15.03 9.82 1.91
C ILE A 100 13.84 10.23 2.76
N ILE A 101 12.71 10.50 2.13
CA ILE A 101 11.47 10.88 2.79
C ILE A 101 10.56 9.64 2.88
N GLY A 102 10.48 9.04 4.08
CA GLY A 102 9.74 7.82 4.37
C GLY A 102 10.66 6.63 4.63
N GLY A 103 10.57 6.04 5.83
CA GLY A 103 11.38 4.91 6.32
C GLY A 103 10.63 3.58 6.32
N GLY A 104 9.70 3.36 5.36
CA GLY A 104 9.13 2.05 5.07
C GLY A 104 10.09 1.16 4.26
N GLY A 105 9.60 0.05 3.71
CA GLY A 105 10.44 -0.90 2.97
C GLY A 105 11.25 -0.26 1.84
N GLY A 106 10.62 0.60 1.03
CA GLY A 106 11.30 1.32 -0.05
C GLY A 106 12.39 2.26 0.43
N GLY A 107 12.12 2.99 1.54
CA GLY A 107 13.10 3.90 2.12
C GLY A 107 14.27 3.18 2.77
N CYS A 108 14.03 2.09 3.50
CA CYS A 108 15.11 1.27 4.06
C CYS A 108 15.98 0.66 2.95
N MET A 109 15.38 0.09 1.91
CA MET A 109 16.11 -0.48 0.78
C MET A 109 16.91 0.59 0.04
N ALA A 110 16.33 1.79 -0.19
CA ALA A 110 17.02 2.91 -0.83
C ALA A 110 18.21 3.40 0.02
N ALA A 111 18.05 3.49 1.34
CA ALA A 111 19.11 3.90 2.24
C ALA A 111 20.29 2.92 2.26
N ILE A 112 20.00 1.64 2.34
CA ILE A 112 21.03 0.58 2.31
C ILE A 112 21.84 0.72 1.02
N TRP A 113 21.21 0.77 -0.14
CA TRP A 113 21.92 0.80 -1.41
C TRP A 113 22.58 2.15 -1.72
N ALA A 114 22.02 3.27 -1.26
CA ALA A 114 22.71 4.56 -1.38
C ALA A 114 23.97 4.59 -0.50
N SER A 115 23.92 4.03 0.70
CA SER A 115 25.09 3.91 1.58
C SER A 115 26.16 2.96 1.02
N GLU A 116 25.77 1.84 0.38
CA GLU A 116 26.68 0.94 -0.35
C GLU A 116 27.40 1.67 -1.50
N MET A 117 26.72 2.62 -2.17
CA MET A 117 27.33 3.46 -3.19
C MET A 117 28.23 4.57 -2.61
N GLY A 118 28.38 4.60 -1.28
CA GLY A 118 29.26 5.52 -0.53
C GLY A 118 28.62 6.85 -0.15
N ALA A 119 27.32 7.06 -0.40
CA ALA A 119 26.64 8.32 -0.06
C ALA A 119 26.37 8.44 1.46
N LYS A 120 26.42 9.68 1.97
CA LYS A 120 25.83 10.05 3.27
C LYS A 120 24.33 10.17 3.09
N VAL A 121 23.55 9.46 3.91
CA VAL A 121 22.10 9.34 3.80
C VAL A 121 21.43 9.88 5.06
N THR A 122 20.35 10.64 4.89
CA THR A 122 19.45 11.01 5.98
C THR A 122 18.05 10.50 5.64
N ILE A 123 17.43 9.72 6.53
CA ILE A 123 16.04 9.27 6.43
C ILE A 123 15.18 10.18 7.29
N SER A 124 14.22 10.88 6.69
CA SER A 124 13.16 11.62 7.36
C SER A 124 11.92 10.74 7.45
N GLN A 125 11.48 10.42 8.66
CA GLN A 125 10.36 9.50 8.89
C GLN A 125 9.32 10.14 9.81
N LYS A 126 8.05 10.07 9.40
CA LYS A 126 6.92 10.66 10.13
C LYS A 126 6.64 9.98 11.48
N LEU A 127 6.87 8.68 11.57
CA LEU A 127 6.72 7.87 12.78
C LEU A 127 8.06 7.17 13.07
N ARG A 128 8.05 5.95 13.60
CA ARG A 128 9.28 5.19 13.81
C ARG A 128 9.76 4.53 12.52
N LEU A 129 11.04 4.28 12.42
CA LEU A 129 11.61 3.55 11.29
C LEU A 129 10.91 2.18 11.12
N GLY A 130 10.34 1.97 9.94
CA GLY A 130 9.60 0.76 9.60
C GLY A 130 8.11 0.78 9.94
N ASP A 131 7.61 1.78 10.67
CA ASP A 131 6.16 1.93 10.91
C ASP A 131 5.47 2.37 9.60
N ALA A 132 5.07 1.40 8.79
CA ALA A 132 4.54 1.61 7.45
C ALA A 132 3.67 0.42 6.97
N ASN A 133 2.98 0.58 5.84
CA ASN A 133 2.23 -0.50 5.20
C ASN A 133 3.10 -1.73 4.87
N SER A 134 4.40 -1.55 4.64
CA SER A 134 5.35 -2.63 4.39
C SER A 134 5.38 -3.64 5.55
N MET A 135 5.37 -3.15 6.81
CA MET A 135 5.32 -4.00 8.02
C MET A 135 4.02 -4.81 8.12
N MET A 136 2.92 -4.25 7.58
CA MET A 136 1.58 -4.83 7.71
C MET A 136 1.24 -5.83 6.60
N SER A 137 2.09 -5.98 5.58
CA SER A 137 1.81 -6.88 4.47
C SER A 137 1.97 -8.35 4.90
N GLN A 138 0.94 -9.16 4.63
CA GLN A 138 0.83 -10.53 5.15
C GLN A 138 1.10 -11.59 4.08
N GLY A 139 0.71 -11.30 2.84
CA GLY A 139 0.50 -12.34 1.85
C GLY A 139 1.75 -12.90 1.18
N GLY A 140 2.79 -12.11 0.96
CA GLY A 140 4.01 -12.56 0.31
C GLY A 140 4.56 -11.61 -0.75
N MET A 141 5.65 -12.04 -1.40
CA MET A 141 6.34 -11.37 -2.51
C MET A 141 6.32 -12.25 -3.75
N GLN A 142 5.99 -11.70 -4.91
CA GLN A 142 6.06 -12.43 -6.18
C GLN A 142 7.49 -12.44 -6.71
N ALA A 143 8.00 -13.63 -7.08
CA ALA A 143 9.26 -13.75 -7.81
C ALA A 143 9.28 -15.05 -8.62
N ALA A 144 9.67 -14.98 -9.88
CA ALA A 144 9.79 -16.13 -10.77
C ALA A 144 11.11 -16.88 -10.47
N VAL A 145 11.09 -17.70 -9.43
CA VAL A 145 12.27 -18.48 -8.96
C VAL A 145 12.14 -19.99 -9.25
N ASN A 146 10.98 -20.44 -9.71
CA ASN A 146 10.74 -21.85 -10.03
C ASN A 146 11.17 -22.20 -11.45
N PRO A 147 11.60 -23.46 -11.72
CA PRO A 147 12.00 -23.91 -13.06
C PRO A 147 10.90 -23.81 -14.14
N HIS A 148 9.62 -23.84 -13.74
CA HIS A 148 8.46 -23.77 -14.63
C HIS A 148 7.86 -22.37 -14.74
N ASP A 149 8.57 -21.35 -14.27
CA ASP A 149 8.21 -19.94 -14.34
C ASP A 149 9.35 -19.11 -14.95
N SER A 150 9.08 -17.87 -15.30
CA SER A 150 10.12 -16.97 -15.81
C SER A 150 9.76 -15.51 -15.58
N PRO A 151 10.74 -14.60 -15.57
CA PRO A 151 10.49 -13.17 -15.57
C PRO A 151 9.55 -12.72 -16.69
N THR A 152 9.60 -13.37 -17.87
CA THR A 152 8.71 -13.07 -19.00
C THR A 152 7.25 -13.43 -18.71
N ILE A 153 6.99 -14.59 -18.10
CA ILE A 153 5.62 -14.97 -17.72
C ILE A 153 5.10 -14.03 -16.62
N HIS A 154 5.96 -13.70 -15.66
CA HIS A 154 5.64 -12.73 -14.60
C HIS A 154 5.31 -11.35 -15.20
N TYR A 155 6.09 -10.88 -16.17
CA TYR A 155 5.85 -9.64 -16.91
C TYR A 155 4.47 -9.62 -17.59
N LEU A 156 4.10 -10.69 -18.30
CA LEU A 156 2.80 -10.80 -18.97
C LEU A 156 1.63 -10.79 -17.96
N ASP A 157 1.77 -11.48 -16.84
CA ASP A 157 0.76 -11.46 -15.77
C ASP A 157 0.55 -10.04 -15.23
N ILE A 158 1.64 -9.27 -15.02
CA ILE A 158 1.56 -7.89 -14.51
C ILE A 158 0.87 -6.97 -15.52
N LEU A 159 1.20 -7.07 -16.82
CA LEU A 159 0.54 -6.27 -17.84
C LEU A 159 -0.97 -6.56 -17.90
N GLY A 160 -1.34 -7.84 -17.93
CA GLY A 160 -2.75 -8.24 -17.93
C GLY A 160 -3.48 -7.80 -16.66
N GLY A 161 -2.85 -7.99 -15.49
CA GLY A 161 -3.41 -7.58 -14.20
C GLY A 161 -3.58 -6.07 -14.06
N GLY A 162 -2.70 -5.28 -14.68
CA GLY A 162 -2.72 -3.82 -14.68
C GLY A 162 -3.59 -3.20 -15.77
N HIS A 163 -4.36 -3.99 -16.50
CA HIS A 163 -5.19 -3.60 -17.65
C HIS A 163 -4.39 -3.01 -18.82
N PHE A 164 -3.13 -3.42 -18.99
CA PHE A 164 -2.21 -2.95 -20.02
C PHE A 164 -1.88 -1.44 -19.97
N ASP A 165 -2.20 -0.78 -18.85
CA ASP A 165 -1.86 0.62 -18.60
C ASP A 165 -0.48 0.80 -17.95
N ASN A 166 0.27 -0.29 -17.77
CA ASN A 166 1.60 -0.27 -17.17
C ASN A 166 2.63 0.39 -18.11
N LYS A 167 3.66 1.01 -17.51
CA LYS A 167 4.88 1.36 -18.26
C LYS A 167 5.74 0.10 -18.44
N PRO A 168 5.92 -0.42 -19.66
CA PRO A 168 6.60 -1.70 -19.91
C PRO A 168 8.01 -1.79 -19.33
N GLU A 169 8.78 -0.70 -19.38
CA GLU A 169 10.14 -0.62 -18.86
C GLU A 169 10.21 -0.79 -17.32
N LEU A 170 9.17 -0.37 -16.59
CA LEU A 170 9.10 -0.56 -15.15
C LEU A 170 8.79 -2.03 -14.82
N VAL A 171 7.86 -2.63 -15.56
CA VAL A 171 7.50 -4.04 -15.38
C VAL A 171 8.67 -4.94 -15.72
N GLU A 172 9.40 -4.63 -16.76
CA GLU A 172 10.63 -5.35 -17.15
C GLU A 172 11.69 -5.30 -16.04
N ALA A 173 11.96 -4.09 -15.50
CA ALA A 173 12.91 -3.90 -14.43
C ALA A 173 12.50 -4.71 -13.18
N LEU A 174 11.21 -4.65 -12.79
CA LEU A 174 10.68 -5.39 -11.66
C LEU A 174 10.92 -6.90 -11.78
N THR A 175 10.51 -7.46 -12.92
CA THR A 175 10.48 -8.93 -13.09
C THR A 175 11.86 -9.51 -13.29
N LYS A 176 12.77 -8.79 -13.96
CA LYS A 176 14.17 -9.23 -14.14
C LYS A 176 14.95 -9.23 -12.83
N GLU A 177 14.68 -8.28 -11.92
CA GLU A 177 15.38 -8.19 -10.65
C GLU A 177 14.75 -9.04 -9.53
N ALA A 178 13.55 -9.57 -9.71
CA ALA A 178 12.85 -10.35 -8.70
C ALA A 178 13.66 -11.54 -8.13
N PRO A 179 14.33 -12.38 -8.95
CA PRO A 179 15.17 -13.48 -8.43
C PRO A 179 16.35 -12.98 -7.61
N PHE A 180 17.00 -11.89 -8.05
CA PHE A 180 18.11 -11.27 -7.33
C PHE A 180 17.65 -10.76 -5.96
N ILE A 181 16.54 -10.02 -5.91
CA ILE A 181 15.98 -9.49 -4.67
C ILE A 181 15.60 -10.60 -3.69
N THR A 182 15.05 -11.71 -4.19
CA THR A 182 14.72 -12.87 -3.35
C THR A 182 15.95 -13.40 -2.63
N LYS A 183 17.04 -13.61 -3.38
CA LYS A 183 18.32 -14.09 -2.84
C LYS A 183 18.96 -13.07 -1.90
N TYR A 184 18.95 -11.79 -2.27
CA TYR A 184 19.50 -10.71 -1.45
C TYR A 184 18.80 -10.61 -0.09
N LEU A 185 17.46 -10.68 -0.06
CA LEU A 185 16.70 -10.67 1.19
C LEU A 185 16.98 -11.90 2.05
N GLU A 186 17.16 -13.08 1.45
CA GLU A 186 17.56 -14.30 2.15
C GLU A 186 18.98 -14.16 2.75
N GLU A 187 19.94 -13.62 2.01
CA GLU A 187 21.30 -13.32 2.48
C GLU A 187 21.31 -12.30 3.63
N LEU A 188 20.38 -11.35 3.65
CA LEU A 188 20.18 -10.44 4.78
C LEU A 188 19.49 -11.09 5.98
N GLY A 189 18.96 -12.31 5.85
CA GLY A 189 18.36 -13.07 6.95
C GLY A 189 16.82 -13.10 6.96
N VAL A 190 16.16 -12.87 5.82
CA VAL A 190 14.72 -13.14 5.67
C VAL A 190 14.49 -14.65 5.62
N ILE A 191 13.62 -15.15 6.49
CA ILE A 191 13.33 -16.58 6.64
C ILE A 191 12.12 -16.94 5.79
N TRP A 192 12.36 -17.26 4.51
CA TRP A 192 11.31 -17.72 3.59
C TRP A 192 10.80 -19.12 3.95
N ASP A 193 9.51 -19.36 3.68
CA ASP A 193 8.90 -20.71 3.78
C ASP A 193 9.64 -21.67 2.83
N LYS A 194 10.15 -22.79 3.40
CA LYS A 194 10.84 -23.86 2.67
C LYS A 194 10.21 -25.21 2.93
N ASN A 195 10.36 -26.12 1.96
CA ASN A 195 9.97 -27.52 2.16
C ASN A 195 11.06 -28.28 2.96
N GLU A 196 10.81 -29.55 3.22
CA GLU A 196 11.72 -30.42 3.99
C GLU A 196 13.11 -30.58 3.33
N GLU A 197 13.18 -30.43 2.00
CA GLU A 197 14.44 -30.48 1.25
C GLU A 197 15.15 -29.11 1.19
N GLY A 198 14.60 -28.06 1.80
CA GLY A 198 15.19 -26.72 1.85
C GLY A 198 14.88 -25.84 0.63
N PHE A 199 14.02 -26.25 -0.30
CA PHE A 199 13.61 -25.43 -1.43
C PHE A 199 12.49 -24.45 -1.06
N LEU A 200 12.50 -23.28 -1.70
CA LEU A 200 11.48 -22.25 -1.52
C LEU A 200 10.09 -22.76 -1.89
N VAL A 201 9.13 -22.56 -1.00
CA VAL A 201 7.72 -22.86 -1.26
C VAL A 201 7.04 -21.66 -1.90
N THR A 202 6.36 -21.88 -3.03
CA THR A 202 5.62 -20.83 -3.73
C THR A 202 4.13 -21.09 -3.76
N GLY A 203 3.36 -20.04 -3.53
CA GLY A 203 1.89 -20.04 -3.58
C GLY A 203 1.30 -19.40 -4.84
N PRO A 204 -0.01 -19.58 -5.09
CA PRO A 204 -0.74 -18.84 -6.11
C PRO A 204 -1.08 -17.43 -5.63
N GLY A 205 -1.28 -16.49 -6.56
CA GLY A 205 -1.85 -15.16 -6.31
C GLY A 205 -3.06 -14.91 -7.21
N GLY A 206 -3.95 -14.00 -6.82
CA GLY A 206 -5.07 -13.58 -7.64
C GLY A 206 -4.60 -12.92 -8.93
N GLY A 207 -5.17 -13.32 -10.06
CA GLY A 207 -4.82 -12.82 -11.38
C GLY A 207 -3.46 -13.29 -11.92
N THR A 208 -2.79 -14.26 -11.28
CA THR A 208 -1.50 -14.80 -11.75
C THR A 208 -1.63 -16.17 -12.41
N SER A 209 -0.84 -16.40 -13.46
CA SER A 209 -0.86 -17.67 -14.21
C SER A 209 0.05 -18.76 -13.60
N ARG A 210 0.97 -18.40 -12.70
CA ARG A 210 1.95 -19.29 -12.08
C ARG A 210 2.02 -19.12 -10.56
N ARG A 211 2.47 -20.17 -9.88
CA ARG A 211 2.76 -20.16 -8.44
C ARG A 211 4.13 -19.55 -8.23
N ARG A 212 4.21 -18.29 -7.82
CA ARG A 212 5.46 -17.56 -7.58
C ARG A 212 5.44 -16.71 -6.32
N LEU A 213 4.39 -16.82 -5.50
CA LEU A 213 4.27 -16.05 -4.27
C LEU A 213 5.13 -16.71 -3.19
N LEU A 214 6.19 -16.04 -2.80
CA LEU A 214 7.05 -16.39 -1.65
C LEU A 214 6.48 -15.77 -0.39
N SER A 215 6.54 -16.47 0.74
CA SER A 215 6.02 -15.97 2.01
C SER A 215 6.87 -16.43 3.21
N CYS A 216 6.65 -15.74 4.33
CA CYS A 216 7.10 -16.14 5.66
C CYS A 216 5.82 -16.34 6.45
N GLU A 217 5.21 -17.52 6.36
CA GLU A 217 3.83 -17.76 6.81
C GLU A 217 2.89 -16.64 6.30
N ASP A 218 2.13 -15.98 7.19
CA ASP A 218 1.36 -14.76 6.87
C ASP A 218 1.91 -13.51 7.61
N TYR A 219 3.24 -13.47 7.82
CA TYR A 219 4.00 -12.37 8.41
C TYR A 219 5.05 -11.76 7.45
N THR A 220 4.96 -11.98 6.17
CA THR A 220 6.01 -11.66 5.19
C THR A 220 6.54 -10.24 5.30
N GLY A 221 5.65 -9.25 5.42
CA GLY A 221 6.07 -7.84 5.54
C GLY A 221 6.81 -7.54 6.84
N ALA A 222 6.35 -8.13 7.95
CA ALA A 222 6.99 -7.96 9.25
C ALA A 222 8.41 -8.57 9.25
N GLU A 223 8.59 -9.73 8.62
CA GLU A 223 9.88 -10.39 8.50
C GLU A 223 10.86 -9.60 7.63
N ILE A 224 10.44 -9.16 6.45
CA ILE A 224 11.27 -8.32 5.58
C ILE A 224 11.63 -7.00 6.29
N MET A 225 10.67 -6.35 6.94
CA MET A 225 10.92 -5.08 7.63
C MET A 225 11.82 -5.23 8.85
N ARG A 226 11.72 -6.36 9.59
CA ARG A 226 12.68 -6.67 10.65
C ARG A 226 14.10 -6.61 10.11
N THR A 227 14.34 -7.34 9.03
CA THR A 227 15.66 -7.46 8.41
C THR A 227 16.15 -6.11 7.86
N LEU A 228 15.34 -5.40 7.09
CA LEU A 228 15.72 -4.11 6.49
C LEU A 228 15.99 -3.04 7.56
N ARG A 229 15.19 -2.98 8.62
CA ARG A 229 15.42 -2.03 9.73
C ARG A 229 16.73 -2.30 10.46
N ASP A 230 17.01 -3.57 10.73
CA ASP A 230 18.24 -3.97 11.42
C ASP A 230 19.45 -3.59 10.56
N GLU A 231 19.36 -3.82 9.24
CA GLU A 231 20.43 -3.46 8.32
C GLU A 231 20.65 -1.94 8.23
N VAL A 232 19.59 -1.12 8.22
CA VAL A 232 19.72 0.34 8.30
C VAL A 232 20.38 0.77 9.60
N ARG A 233 20.00 0.18 10.74
CA ARG A 233 20.55 0.51 12.06
C ARG A 233 22.02 0.08 12.23
N ASN A 234 22.46 -0.91 11.50
CA ASN A 234 23.86 -1.35 11.49
C ASN A 234 24.79 -0.41 10.71
N ARG A 235 24.26 0.61 10.00
CA ARG A 235 24.99 1.53 9.12
C ARG A 235 24.99 2.97 9.63
N THR A 236 25.10 3.18 10.95
CA THR A 236 25.03 4.49 11.60
C THR A 236 26.16 5.44 11.22
N ASP A 237 27.23 4.93 10.64
CA ASP A 237 28.33 5.73 10.08
C ASP A 237 27.95 6.44 8.76
N ARG A 238 26.92 5.96 8.07
CA ARG A 238 26.45 6.46 6.76
C ARG A 238 25.02 6.90 6.74
N ILE A 239 24.16 6.30 7.59
CA ILE A 239 22.71 6.52 7.59
C ILE A 239 22.28 7.14 8.92
N GLU A 240 21.79 8.37 8.85
CA GLU A 240 21.11 9.06 9.93
C GLU A 240 19.60 8.89 9.80
N VAL A 241 18.90 8.61 10.90
CA VAL A 241 17.44 8.43 10.92
C VAL A 241 16.79 9.46 11.83
N LEU A 242 15.92 10.28 11.27
CA LEU A 242 15.12 11.28 11.97
C LEU A 242 13.68 10.75 12.10
N GLU A 243 13.39 10.10 13.22
CA GLU A 243 12.04 9.64 13.57
C GLU A 243 11.14 10.81 13.98
N PHE A 244 9.83 10.68 13.82
CA PHE A 244 8.81 11.72 14.10
C PHE A 244 9.06 13.05 13.39
N THR A 245 9.79 13.01 12.28
CA THR A 245 10.24 14.18 11.55
C THR A 245 9.85 14.09 10.06
N PRO A 246 8.55 14.28 9.70
CA PRO A 246 8.09 14.26 8.32
C PRO A 246 8.61 15.44 7.52
N ALA A 247 8.78 15.26 6.21
CA ALA A 247 8.91 16.37 5.28
C ALA A 247 7.54 17.01 5.03
N VAL A 248 7.49 18.35 5.07
CA VAL A 248 6.27 19.13 4.87
C VAL A 248 6.27 19.93 3.58
N GLU A 249 7.47 20.14 2.97
CA GLU A 249 7.61 20.76 1.65
C GLU A 249 8.96 20.39 1.04
N LEU A 250 9.03 20.31 -0.30
CA LEU A 250 10.32 20.20 -1.00
C LEU A 250 10.98 21.55 -1.13
N ILE A 251 12.30 21.56 -1.19
CA ILE A 251 13.13 22.72 -1.54
C ILE A 251 13.66 22.50 -2.96
N LEU A 252 13.47 23.48 -3.83
CA LEU A 252 14.08 23.50 -5.15
C LEU A 252 15.26 24.49 -5.16
N ASP A 253 16.16 24.33 -6.14
CA ASP A 253 17.14 25.37 -6.42
C ASP A 253 16.61 26.39 -7.45
N ASP A 254 17.39 27.42 -7.73
CA ASP A 254 17.09 28.48 -8.71
C ASP A 254 16.97 27.96 -10.16
N LYS A 255 17.36 26.70 -10.42
CA LYS A 255 17.23 26.00 -11.71
C LYS A 255 16.06 25.01 -11.73
N GLY A 256 15.27 24.93 -10.66
CA GLY A 256 14.13 24.03 -10.54
C GLY A 256 14.48 22.58 -10.22
N LYS A 257 15.72 22.29 -9.80
CA LYS A 257 16.12 20.96 -9.33
C LYS A 257 15.72 20.78 -7.88
N CYS A 258 15.37 19.58 -7.48
CA CYS A 258 15.17 19.24 -6.07
C CYS A 258 16.50 19.36 -5.31
N ALA A 259 16.48 20.09 -4.21
CA ALA A 259 17.66 20.43 -3.41
C ALA A 259 17.46 20.14 -1.92
N GLY A 260 16.46 19.32 -1.57
CA GLY A 260 16.14 18.91 -0.20
C GLY A 260 14.69 19.14 0.18
N ALA A 261 14.43 19.30 1.47
CA ALA A 261 13.09 19.50 2.02
C ALA A 261 13.09 20.34 3.29
N VAL A 262 11.94 20.94 3.59
CA VAL A 262 11.60 21.45 4.93
C VAL A 262 11.01 20.29 5.71
N LEU A 263 11.62 19.95 6.83
CA LEU A 263 11.20 18.92 7.76
C LEU A 263 10.52 19.56 8.96
N PHE A 264 9.64 18.79 9.63
CA PHE A 264 8.92 19.24 10.81
C PHE A 264 8.96 18.15 11.88
N ASN A 265 9.56 18.43 13.03
CA ASN A 265 9.55 17.49 14.15
C ASN A 265 8.20 17.53 14.86
N LEU A 266 7.52 16.39 14.93
CA LEU A 266 6.17 16.27 15.53
C LEU A 266 6.18 16.36 17.08
N GLU A 267 7.34 16.18 17.70
CA GLU A 267 7.48 16.20 19.17
C GLU A 267 7.87 17.58 19.69
N THR A 268 8.82 18.26 19.01
CA THR A 268 9.29 19.60 19.41
C THR A 268 8.57 20.74 18.69
N GLU A 269 7.80 20.43 17.63
CA GLU A 269 7.12 21.39 16.75
C GLU A 269 8.07 22.35 16.02
N GLU A 270 9.35 21.96 15.86
CA GLU A 270 10.38 22.73 15.18
C GLU A 270 10.51 22.34 13.71
N TYR A 271 10.89 23.33 12.90
CA TYR A 271 11.17 23.12 11.48
C TYR A 271 12.67 23.05 11.25
N PHE A 272 13.09 22.17 10.34
CA PHE A 272 14.48 22.02 9.91
C PHE A 272 14.58 22.17 8.39
N ILE A 273 15.60 22.88 7.95
CA ILE A 273 15.96 22.98 6.53
C ILE A 273 16.99 21.89 6.24
N CYS A 274 16.57 20.87 5.50
CA CYS A 274 17.47 19.80 5.05
C CYS A 274 17.87 20.06 3.60
N ARG A 275 19.15 20.36 3.37
CA ARG A 275 19.74 20.45 2.03
C ARG A 275 20.23 19.08 1.62
N ALA A 276 19.89 18.66 0.38
CA ALA A 276 20.32 17.37 -0.16
C ALA A 276 20.63 17.47 -1.66
N LYS A 277 21.66 16.75 -2.10
CA LYS A 277 22.02 16.67 -3.54
C LYS A 277 21.01 15.88 -4.35
N ALA A 278 20.38 14.85 -3.73
CA ALA A 278 19.30 14.07 -4.29
C ALA A 278 18.25 13.78 -3.20
N THR A 279 16.98 13.68 -3.59
CA THR A 279 15.88 13.37 -2.67
C THR A 279 15.07 12.20 -3.22
N ILE A 280 14.78 11.21 -2.37
CA ILE A 280 13.97 10.03 -2.72
C ILE A 280 12.68 10.06 -1.90
N ILE A 281 11.52 10.00 -2.54
CA ILE A 281 10.21 9.92 -1.87
C ILE A 281 9.77 8.45 -1.81
N THR A 282 9.50 7.96 -0.59
CA THR A 282 9.05 6.58 -0.31
C THR A 282 7.95 6.57 0.76
N THR A 283 7.05 7.57 0.71
CA THR A 283 6.07 7.85 1.77
C THR A 283 4.82 6.97 1.72
N GLY A 284 4.75 6.01 0.78
CA GLY A 284 3.55 5.21 0.58
C GLY A 284 2.42 6.02 -0.09
N GLY A 285 1.19 5.53 0.02
CA GLY A 285 0.02 6.10 -0.64
C GLY A 285 -0.94 6.84 0.30
N TYR A 286 -2.19 7.02 -0.17
CA TYR A 286 -3.26 7.76 0.51
C TYR A 286 -4.35 6.86 1.10
N GLY A 287 -4.07 5.57 1.28
CA GLY A 287 -5.08 4.59 1.68
C GLY A 287 -5.73 4.84 3.05
N ARG A 288 -5.24 5.78 3.85
CA ARG A 288 -5.85 6.18 5.13
C ARG A 288 -6.96 7.22 4.99
N LEU A 289 -7.26 7.70 3.80
CA LEU A 289 -8.24 8.77 3.58
C LEU A 289 -9.69 8.29 3.46
N HIS A 290 -9.98 7.01 3.66
CA HIS A 290 -11.32 6.40 3.67
C HIS A 290 -12.18 6.82 2.46
N ILE A 291 -11.62 6.72 1.25
CA ILE A 291 -12.28 7.09 0.00
C ILE A 291 -13.62 6.38 -0.11
N LYS A 292 -14.68 7.13 -0.43
CA LYS A 292 -16.05 6.61 -0.61
C LYS A 292 -16.66 5.92 0.62
N GLY A 293 -16.16 6.22 1.81
CA GLY A 293 -16.67 5.65 3.06
C GLY A 293 -16.24 4.19 3.33
N PHE A 294 -15.39 3.61 2.50
CA PHE A 294 -14.81 2.29 2.78
C PHE A 294 -13.83 2.35 3.95
N PRO A 295 -13.81 1.33 4.82
CA PRO A 295 -12.73 1.18 5.79
C PRO A 295 -11.41 0.92 5.07
N THR A 296 -10.30 0.95 5.79
CA THR A 296 -8.97 0.79 5.20
C THR A 296 -8.10 -0.22 5.93
N THR A 297 -7.29 -0.95 5.17
CA THR A 297 -6.22 -1.81 5.71
C THR A 297 -4.94 -1.03 5.99
N ASN A 298 -4.90 0.26 5.67
CA ASN A 298 -3.66 1.01 5.63
C ASN A 298 -3.21 1.49 7.01
N HIS A 299 -1.91 1.61 7.15
CA HIS A 299 -1.23 2.21 8.27
C HIS A 299 -1.72 3.66 8.52
N TYR A 300 -1.75 4.09 9.79
CA TYR A 300 -2.25 5.40 10.19
C TYR A 300 -1.56 6.57 9.47
N GLY A 301 -0.29 6.42 9.15
CA GLY A 301 0.49 7.42 8.45
C GLY A 301 0.32 7.47 6.91
N ALA A 302 -0.53 6.64 6.29
CA ALA A 302 -0.69 6.59 4.83
C ALA A 302 -1.61 7.73 4.33
N THR A 303 -1.11 8.97 4.34
CA THR A 303 -1.83 10.21 4.04
C THR A 303 -1.27 10.97 2.84
N ALA A 304 -0.50 10.29 1.96
CA ALA A 304 0.06 10.82 0.71
C ALA A 304 0.96 12.06 0.85
N ASP A 305 1.64 12.24 1.95
CA ASP A 305 2.41 13.47 2.21
C ASP A 305 3.45 13.73 1.11
N GLY A 306 4.24 12.71 0.72
CA GLY A 306 5.22 12.84 -0.35
C GLY A 306 4.61 13.11 -1.72
N LEU A 307 3.44 12.52 -2.02
CA LEU A 307 2.72 12.79 -3.26
C LEU A 307 2.34 14.27 -3.36
N VAL A 308 1.83 14.84 -2.25
CA VAL A 308 1.38 16.23 -2.17
C VAL A 308 2.54 17.20 -2.37
N ILE A 309 3.65 17.02 -1.64
CA ILE A 309 4.80 17.92 -1.75
C ILE A 309 5.50 17.81 -3.11
N ALA A 310 5.56 16.61 -3.69
CA ALA A 310 6.08 16.40 -5.04
C ALA A 310 5.21 17.08 -6.10
N TYR A 311 3.88 16.94 -5.99
CA TYR A 311 2.92 17.58 -6.90
C TYR A 311 3.03 19.10 -6.87
N ARG A 312 3.11 19.68 -5.68
CA ARG A 312 3.28 21.12 -5.49
C ARG A 312 4.60 21.63 -6.05
N ALA A 313 5.65 20.83 -5.98
CA ALA A 313 6.93 21.11 -6.60
C ALA A 313 6.93 21.01 -8.14
N GLY A 314 5.88 20.43 -8.73
CA GLY A 314 5.71 20.31 -10.17
C GLY A 314 5.90 18.90 -10.75
N ALA A 315 6.02 17.87 -9.92
CA ALA A 315 6.09 16.49 -10.39
C ALA A 315 4.77 16.03 -11.01
N LYS A 316 4.84 15.37 -12.16
CA LYS A 316 3.67 14.77 -12.81
C LYS A 316 3.27 13.48 -12.10
N LEU A 317 1.97 13.19 -12.13
CA LEU A 317 1.38 11.98 -11.59
C LEU A 317 0.77 11.12 -12.70
N LEU A 318 0.73 9.80 -12.48
CA LEU A 318 0.08 8.83 -13.36
C LEU A 318 -1.01 8.07 -12.63
N TYR A 319 -2.07 7.70 -13.33
CA TYR A 319 -3.16 6.78 -12.91
C TYR A 319 -3.78 7.11 -11.54
N MET A 320 -3.84 8.39 -11.18
CA MET A 320 -4.46 8.84 -9.93
C MET A 320 -6.00 8.78 -9.95
N ASP A 321 -6.57 8.27 -11.02
CA ASP A 321 -7.99 7.96 -11.19
C ASP A 321 -8.33 6.51 -10.77
N SER A 322 -7.36 5.75 -10.27
CA SER A 322 -7.49 4.36 -9.86
C SER A 322 -6.92 4.12 -8.46
N VAL A 323 -7.72 3.47 -7.61
CA VAL A 323 -7.30 2.96 -6.31
C VAL A 323 -7.73 1.50 -6.16
N GLN A 324 -6.93 0.70 -5.49
CA GLN A 324 -7.26 -0.70 -5.26
C GLN A 324 -8.03 -0.89 -3.96
N TYR A 325 -9.18 -1.55 -4.07
CA TYR A 325 -9.92 -2.09 -2.94
C TYR A 325 -9.55 -3.56 -2.76
N HIS A 326 -9.05 -3.93 -1.58
CA HIS A 326 -8.80 -5.32 -1.26
C HIS A 326 -10.14 -6.03 -1.02
N PRO A 327 -10.44 -7.15 -1.68
CA PRO A 327 -11.73 -7.82 -1.54
C PRO A 327 -12.06 -8.22 -0.11
N THR A 328 -11.04 -8.64 0.66
CA THR A 328 -11.18 -9.24 1.98
C THR A 328 -10.60 -8.37 3.09
N GLY A 329 -11.31 -7.31 3.47
CA GLY A 329 -11.16 -6.64 4.77
C GLY A 329 -12.12 -7.25 5.79
N ALA A 330 -11.71 -7.40 7.04
CA ALA A 330 -12.59 -7.88 8.10
C ALA A 330 -13.74 -6.88 8.33
N VAL A 331 -14.96 -7.38 8.51
CA VAL A 331 -16.16 -6.57 8.77
C VAL A 331 -16.73 -6.86 10.15
N PHE A 332 -16.41 -8.00 10.70
CA PHE A 332 -16.77 -8.42 12.04
C PHE A 332 -15.63 -9.23 12.67
N PRO A 333 -15.39 -9.08 13.97
CA PRO A 333 -16.03 -8.14 14.90
C PRO A 333 -15.66 -6.69 14.64
N GLU A 334 -16.44 -5.75 15.22
CA GLU A 334 -16.31 -4.31 14.93
C GLU A 334 -14.92 -3.72 15.22
N GLN A 335 -14.23 -4.27 16.21
CA GLN A 335 -12.90 -3.82 16.64
C GLN A 335 -11.82 -4.01 15.56
N ILE A 336 -12.05 -4.92 14.60
CA ILE A 336 -11.11 -5.21 13.50
C ILE A 336 -11.66 -4.83 12.13
N VAL A 337 -12.72 -4.02 12.05
CA VAL A 337 -13.26 -3.53 10.77
C VAL A 337 -12.16 -2.84 9.97
N GLY A 338 -11.99 -3.27 8.73
CA GLY A 338 -10.95 -2.80 7.84
C GLY A 338 -9.61 -3.53 7.95
N PHE A 339 -9.37 -4.33 8.99
CA PHE A 339 -8.13 -5.11 9.08
C PHE A 339 -8.04 -6.10 7.93
N LEU A 340 -6.81 -6.28 7.44
CA LEU A 340 -6.56 -7.17 6.32
C LEU A 340 -6.87 -8.63 6.70
N VAL A 341 -7.69 -9.29 5.88
CA VAL A 341 -7.74 -10.74 5.78
C VAL A 341 -6.97 -11.11 4.53
N THR A 342 -5.79 -11.67 4.73
CA THR A 342 -4.83 -11.89 3.65
C THR A 342 -5.38 -12.71 2.50
N GLU A 343 -5.01 -12.37 1.27
CA GLU A 343 -5.34 -13.15 0.07
C GLU A 343 -4.81 -14.59 0.13
N LYS A 344 -3.79 -14.85 0.96
CA LYS A 344 -3.26 -16.20 1.18
C LYS A 344 -4.35 -17.17 1.66
N VAL A 345 -5.39 -16.71 2.35
CA VAL A 345 -6.56 -17.52 2.73
C VAL A 345 -7.23 -18.10 1.47
N ARG A 346 -7.49 -17.26 0.45
CA ARG A 346 -8.09 -17.69 -0.83
C ARG A 346 -7.10 -18.54 -1.64
N GLY A 347 -5.83 -18.12 -1.67
CA GLY A 347 -4.75 -18.89 -2.30
C GLY A 347 -4.56 -20.29 -1.71
N SER A 348 -4.87 -20.47 -0.44
CA SER A 348 -4.87 -21.78 0.25
C SER A 348 -6.15 -22.59 0.05
N GLY A 349 -7.16 -22.04 -0.63
CA GLY A 349 -8.41 -22.72 -0.93
C GLY A 349 -9.65 -22.21 -0.19
N GLY A 350 -9.52 -21.15 0.63
CA GLY A 350 -10.66 -20.48 1.25
C GLY A 350 -11.63 -19.91 0.20
N GLN A 351 -12.92 -20.04 0.40
CA GLN A 351 -13.95 -19.74 -0.60
C GLN A 351 -14.86 -18.60 -0.18
N PRO A 352 -15.02 -17.54 -1.03
CA PRO A 352 -16.02 -16.51 -0.81
C PRO A 352 -17.42 -17.04 -1.11
N VAL A 353 -18.29 -17.04 -0.10
CA VAL A 353 -19.67 -17.51 -0.22
C VAL A 353 -20.66 -16.48 0.33
N ASN A 354 -21.86 -16.45 -0.24
CA ASN A 354 -22.93 -15.57 0.20
C ASN A 354 -23.63 -16.11 1.48
N LYS A 355 -24.65 -15.41 1.96
CA LYS A 355 -25.42 -15.79 3.17
C LYS A 355 -26.10 -17.16 3.10
N ASN A 356 -26.26 -17.74 1.89
CA ASN A 356 -26.82 -19.06 1.68
C ASN A 356 -25.74 -20.16 1.55
N GLY A 357 -24.46 -19.81 1.66
CA GLY A 357 -23.35 -20.75 1.46
C GLY A 357 -23.01 -21.05 -0.01
N GLU A 358 -23.48 -20.23 -0.94
CA GLU A 358 -23.23 -20.39 -2.37
C GLU A 358 -21.96 -19.67 -2.79
N LEU A 359 -21.06 -20.37 -3.50
CA LEU A 359 -19.87 -19.79 -4.13
C LEU A 359 -20.32 -19.02 -5.38
N PHE A 360 -20.03 -17.72 -5.45
CA PHE A 360 -20.56 -16.81 -6.47
C PHE A 360 -19.52 -16.14 -7.37
N VAL A 361 -18.24 -16.33 -7.06
CA VAL A 361 -17.10 -15.78 -7.82
C VAL A 361 -15.90 -16.71 -7.74
N PHE A 362 -15.06 -16.73 -8.78
CA PHE A 362 -13.79 -17.44 -8.73
C PHE A 362 -12.88 -16.83 -7.66
N PRO A 363 -12.37 -17.62 -6.69
CA PRO A 363 -11.67 -17.07 -5.50
C PRO A 363 -10.34 -16.34 -5.78
N LEU A 364 -9.80 -16.48 -6.99
CA LEU A 364 -8.54 -15.87 -7.41
C LEU A 364 -8.71 -14.98 -8.65
N GLU A 365 -9.88 -14.35 -8.81
CA GLU A 365 -10.04 -13.24 -9.75
C GLU A 365 -9.08 -12.08 -9.41
N PRO A 366 -8.74 -11.19 -10.36
CA PRO A 366 -8.09 -9.92 -10.05
C PRO A 366 -8.86 -9.16 -8.97
N ARG A 367 -8.15 -8.44 -8.11
CA ARG A 367 -8.72 -7.82 -6.90
C ARG A 367 -9.88 -6.87 -7.15
N ASP A 368 -9.79 -6.07 -8.20
CA ASP A 368 -10.84 -5.13 -8.61
C ASP A 368 -12.12 -5.85 -9.02
N VAL A 369 -12.00 -6.92 -9.80
CA VAL A 369 -13.11 -7.78 -10.24
C VAL A 369 -13.76 -8.46 -9.05
N GLU A 370 -12.96 -8.99 -8.14
CA GLU A 370 -13.46 -9.69 -6.96
C GLU A 370 -14.14 -8.72 -5.99
N ALA A 371 -13.54 -7.54 -5.74
CA ALA A 371 -14.15 -6.50 -4.93
C ALA A 371 -15.51 -6.04 -5.50
N ALA A 372 -15.58 -5.80 -6.82
CA ALA A 372 -16.83 -5.45 -7.50
C ALA A 372 -17.88 -6.59 -7.40
N SER A 373 -17.43 -7.85 -7.42
CA SER A 373 -18.31 -9.03 -7.25
C SER A 373 -18.90 -9.09 -5.84
N PHE A 374 -18.11 -8.80 -4.80
CA PHE A 374 -18.59 -8.75 -3.41
C PHE A 374 -19.59 -7.62 -3.21
N ILE A 375 -19.32 -6.44 -3.78
CA ILE A 375 -20.25 -5.31 -3.74
C ILE A 375 -21.57 -5.67 -4.40
N ARG A 376 -21.55 -6.28 -5.61
CA ARG A 376 -22.76 -6.76 -6.28
C ARG A 376 -23.55 -7.74 -5.44
N GLU A 377 -22.87 -8.72 -4.84
CA GLU A 377 -23.52 -9.76 -4.04
C GLU A 377 -24.22 -9.19 -2.81
N CYS A 378 -23.60 -8.21 -2.17
CA CYS A 378 -24.14 -7.54 -0.99
C CYS A 378 -25.25 -6.52 -1.31
N THR A 379 -25.13 -5.76 -2.41
CA THR A 379 -26.03 -4.66 -2.73
C THR A 379 -27.16 -5.07 -3.65
N GLU A 380 -26.87 -5.42 -4.91
CA GLU A 380 -27.88 -5.74 -5.92
C GLU A 380 -28.61 -7.04 -5.61
N ARG A 381 -27.84 -8.09 -5.23
CA ARG A 381 -28.43 -9.41 -4.96
C ARG A 381 -29.00 -9.55 -3.55
N ASN A 382 -28.67 -8.64 -2.64
CA ASN A 382 -29.07 -8.69 -1.22
C ASN A 382 -28.73 -10.02 -0.52
N LEU A 383 -27.59 -10.63 -0.91
CA LEU A 383 -27.10 -11.90 -0.36
C LEU A 383 -25.92 -11.73 0.60
N GLY A 384 -25.63 -10.52 1.02
CA GLY A 384 -24.70 -10.21 2.09
C GLY A 384 -25.29 -10.40 3.50
N ILE A 385 -24.44 -10.41 4.49
CA ILE A 385 -24.76 -10.50 5.92
C ILE A 385 -24.54 -9.11 6.55
N LYS A 386 -25.55 -8.58 7.25
CA LYS A 386 -25.43 -7.33 8.00
C LYS A 386 -24.85 -7.60 9.37
N THR A 387 -23.93 -6.73 9.83
CA THR A 387 -23.40 -6.74 11.20
C THR A 387 -24.29 -5.94 12.16
N PRO A 388 -24.10 -6.06 13.48
CA PRO A 388 -24.84 -5.25 14.45
C PRO A 388 -24.64 -3.74 14.26
N SER A 389 -23.48 -3.30 13.78
CA SER A 389 -23.18 -1.89 13.47
C SER A 389 -23.71 -1.42 12.11
N GLY A 390 -24.40 -2.29 11.37
CA GLY A 390 -24.96 -1.95 10.06
C GLY A 390 -24.00 -2.11 8.89
N GLN A 391 -22.79 -2.57 9.11
CA GLN A 391 -21.88 -2.98 8.02
C GLN A 391 -22.45 -4.21 7.29
N ILE A 392 -21.96 -4.46 6.07
CA ILE A 392 -22.38 -5.62 5.29
C ILE A 392 -21.15 -6.39 4.80
N GLY A 393 -21.25 -7.72 4.70
CA GLY A 393 -20.16 -8.54 4.18
C GLY A 393 -20.63 -9.86 3.60
N ILE A 394 -19.68 -10.63 3.07
CA ILE A 394 -19.86 -12.02 2.64
C ILE A 394 -19.00 -12.93 3.52
N TRP A 395 -19.31 -14.21 3.55
CA TRP A 395 -18.47 -15.18 4.23
C TRP A 395 -17.24 -15.57 3.39
N LEU A 396 -16.09 -15.60 4.02
CA LEU A 396 -14.91 -16.29 3.51
C LEU A 396 -14.76 -17.60 4.29
N ASP A 397 -15.13 -18.71 3.66
CA ASP A 397 -15.11 -20.03 4.28
C ASP A 397 -13.69 -20.58 4.37
N SER A 398 -13.03 -20.29 5.50
CA SER A 398 -11.66 -20.73 5.80
C SER A 398 -11.58 -22.21 6.19
N PRO A 399 -12.55 -22.83 6.93
CA PRO A 399 -12.42 -24.23 7.36
C PRO A 399 -12.25 -25.23 6.19
N ILE A 400 -12.69 -24.90 4.98
CA ILE A 400 -12.49 -25.74 3.81
C ILE A 400 -11.00 -25.95 3.46
N ILE A 401 -10.11 -25.06 3.92
CA ILE A 401 -8.65 -25.15 3.67
C ILE A 401 -8.08 -26.42 4.28
N ASP A 402 -8.42 -26.71 5.54
CA ASP A 402 -7.96 -27.93 6.23
C ASP A 402 -8.52 -29.21 5.60
N LEU A 403 -9.75 -29.14 5.06
CA LEU A 403 -10.37 -30.25 4.35
C LEU A 403 -9.74 -30.53 2.97
N LEU A 404 -9.19 -29.49 2.33
CA LEU A 404 -8.51 -29.59 1.03
C LEU A 404 -7.03 -30.01 1.16
N ASN A 405 -6.33 -29.48 2.17
CA ASN A 405 -4.86 -29.55 2.25
C ASN A 405 -4.36 -30.33 3.48
N GLY A 406 -5.26 -30.89 4.27
CA GLY A 406 -4.96 -31.63 5.49
C GLY A 406 -5.11 -30.80 6.77
N GLN A 407 -5.48 -31.47 7.83
CA GLN A 407 -5.74 -30.89 9.14
C GLN A 407 -4.53 -30.08 9.66
N GLY A 408 -4.78 -28.89 10.22
CA GLY A 408 -3.77 -27.99 10.78
C GLY A 408 -3.06 -27.11 9.73
N THR A 409 -3.46 -27.16 8.45
CA THR A 409 -2.91 -26.27 7.42
C THR A 409 -3.13 -24.80 7.75
N ILE A 410 -4.33 -24.42 8.22
CA ILE A 410 -4.64 -23.04 8.63
C ILE A 410 -3.68 -22.57 9.72
N GLN A 411 -3.47 -23.38 10.75
CA GLN A 411 -2.60 -23.03 11.89
C GLN A 411 -1.13 -22.86 11.48
N ARG A 412 -0.64 -23.70 10.55
CA ARG A 412 0.75 -23.63 10.07
C ARG A 412 1.00 -22.48 9.09
N THR A 413 0.03 -22.17 8.23
CA THR A 413 0.25 -21.24 7.11
C THR A 413 -0.34 -19.85 7.32
N LEU A 414 -1.26 -19.72 8.28
CA LEU A 414 -2.03 -18.50 8.57
C LEU A 414 -2.08 -18.15 10.07
N PRO A 415 -0.95 -18.25 10.81
CA PRO A 415 -0.95 -18.04 12.26
C PRO A 415 -1.35 -16.60 12.67
N ALA A 416 -1.06 -15.58 11.84
CA ALA A 416 -1.51 -14.21 12.10
C ALA A 416 -3.04 -14.10 12.00
N MET A 417 -3.67 -14.73 11.00
CA MET A 417 -5.12 -14.75 10.88
C MET A 417 -5.77 -15.48 12.05
N VAL A 418 -5.23 -16.63 12.44
CA VAL A 418 -5.71 -17.36 13.64
C VAL A 418 -5.69 -16.44 14.86
N ARG A 419 -4.56 -15.79 15.15
CA ARG A 419 -4.43 -14.89 16.31
C ARG A 419 -5.35 -13.67 16.22
N GLN A 420 -5.55 -13.11 15.01
CA GLN A 420 -6.40 -11.94 14.80
C GLN A 420 -7.84 -12.20 15.22
N PHE A 421 -8.40 -13.35 14.83
CA PHE A 421 -9.80 -13.71 15.10
C PHE A 421 -9.99 -14.38 16.46
N GLN A 422 -9.03 -15.17 16.92
CA GLN A 422 -9.09 -15.87 18.22
C GLN A 422 -9.22 -14.89 19.40
N ARG A 423 -8.69 -13.66 19.29
CA ARG A 423 -8.86 -12.59 20.30
C ARG A 423 -10.32 -12.22 20.56
N PHE A 424 -11.21 -12.62 19.67
CA PHE A 424 -12.65 -12.33 19.71
C PHE A 424 -13.50 -13.60 19.75
N ASP A 425 -12.90 -14.71 20.19
CA ASP A 425 -13.55 -16.02 20.27
C ASP A 425 -14.12 -16.52 18.95
N ILE A 426 -13.42 -16.23 17.83
CA ILE A 426 -13.73 -16.76 16.51
C ILE A 426 -12.60 -17.70 16.09
N ASP A 427 -12.93 -18.98 15.94
CA ASP A 427 -12.01 -20.02 15.49
C ASP A 427 -12.14 -20.22 13.98
N ILE A 428 -11.24 -19.59 13.21
CA ILE A 428 -11.26 -19.65 11.75
C ILE A 428 -10.95 -21.03 11.15
N THR A 429 -10.61 -22.01 12.00
CA THR A 429 -10.51 -23.42 11.58
C THR A 429 -11.87 -24.13 11.58
N LYS A 430 -12.88 -23.52 12.20
CA LYS A 430 -14.25 -24.05 12.34
C LYS A 430 -15.30 -23.14 11.73
N GLU A 431 -15.13 -21.82 11.90
CA GLU A 431 -16.09 -20.79 11.48
C GLU A 431 -15.54 -19.95 10.33
N PRO A 432 -16.38 -19.50 9.38
CA PRO A 432 -15.96 -18.59 8.33
C PRO A 432 -15.69 -17.17 8.87
N MET A 433 -14.90 -16.41 8.14
CA MET A 433 -14.64 -14.98 8.41
C MET A 433 -15.62 -14.10 7.64
N LEU A 434 -16.15 -13.03 8.26
CA LEU A 434 -16.98 -12.05 7.56
C LEU A 434 -16.09 -10.96 6.96
N VAL A 435 -16.17 -10.76 5.63
CA VAL A 435 -15.28 -9.87 4.89
C VAL A 435 -16.05 -9.00 3.89
N TYR A 436 -15.47 -7.83 3.56
CA TYR A 436 -15.97 -6.90 2.55
C TYR A 436 -14.82 -6.08 1.97
N PRO A 437 -14.95 -5.50 0.76
CA PRO A 437 -13.93 -4.65 0.18
C PRO A 437 -13.52 -3.49 1.08
N THR A 438 -12.22 -3.25 1.13
CA THR A 438 -11.59 -2.22 1.96
C THR A 438 -10.53 -1.48 1.14
N LEU A 439 -10.39 -0.17 1.36
CA LEU A 439 -9.37 0.64 0.71
C LEU A 439 -7.97 0.11 1.05
N HIS A 440 -7.12 -0.15 0.05
CA HIS A 440 -5.91 -0.90 0.25
C HIS A 440 -4.64 -0.32 -0.36
N TYR A 441 -4.65 0.07 -1.65
CA TYR A 441 -3.43 0.42 -2.36
C TYR A 441 -3.64 1.51 -3.41
N GLN A 442 -2.72 2.46 -3.46
CA GLN A 442 -2.64 3.47 -4.51
C GLN A 442 -2.00 2.85 -5.75
N ASN A 443 -2.74 2.68 -6.86
CA ASN A 443 -2.18 2.10 -8.08
C ASN A 443 -1.28 3.09 -8.84
N GLY A 444 -1.67 4.35 -8.90
CA GLY A 444 -0.91 5.45 -9.49
C GLY A 444 0.06 6.10 -8.52
N GLY A 445 0.66 7.22 -8.93
CA GLY A 445 1.63 7.96 -8.12
C GLY A 445 2.50 8.90 -8.94
N ILE A 446 3.61 9.32 -8.36
CA ILE A 446 4.62 10.15 -9.02
C ILE A 446 5.16 9.42 -10.26
N GLU A 447 5.08 10.07 -11.41
CA GLU A 447 5.63 9.52 -12.66
C GLU A 447 7.13 9.31 -12.54
N ILE A 448 7.58 8.06 -12.80
CA ILE A 448 9.00 7.69 -12.79
C ILE A 448 9.41 6.97 -14.06
N ASN A 449 10.73 6.96 -14.32
CA ASN A 449 11.38 6.08 -15.29
C ASN A 449 11.98 4.83 -14.57
N ALA A 450 12.61 3.95 -15.33
CA ALA A 450 13.22 2.73 -14.77
C ALA A 450 14.36 2.98 -13.76
N ASN A 451 14.94 4.18 -13.72
CA ASN A 451 15.93 4.60 -12.72
C ASN A 451 15.30 5.33 -11.53
N CYS A 452 13.96 5.28 -11.41
CA CYS A 452 13.18 5.95 -10.37
C CYS A 452 13.22 7.49 -10.42
N GLU A 453 13.75 8.08 -11.49
CA GLU A 453 13.79 9.54 -11.69
C GLU A 453 12.39 10.06 -11.96
N SER A 454 11.99 11.09 -11.22
CA SER A 454 10.75 11.81 -11.49
C SER A 454 10.92 12.83 -12.63
N THR A 455 9.87 13.59 -12.91
CA THR A 455 9.93 14.71 -13.88
C THR A 455 10.72 15.93 -13.37
N ILE A 456 11.15 15.92 -12.08
CA ILE A 456 11.97 16.98 -11.47
C ILE A 456 13.40 16.44 -11.30
N PRO A 457 14.43 17.09 -11.88
CA PRO A 457 15.81 16.63 -11.69
C PRO A 457 16.22 16.61 -10.22
N GLY A 458 16.91 15.54 -9.80
CA GLY A 458 17.32 15.33 -8.41
C GLY A 458 16.21 14.81 -7.48
N LEU A 459 14.99 14.60 -8.00
CA LEU A 459 13.88 13.99 -7.28
C LEU A 459 13.59 12.59 -7.82
N TYR A 460 13.57 11.61 -6.92
CA TYR A 460 13.30 10.20 -7.17
C TYR A 460 12.07 9.75 -6.39
N ALA A 461 11.44 8.66 -6.83
CA ALA A 461 10.37 8.04 -6.05
C ALA A 461 10.39 6.50 -6.20
N ALA A 462 9.97 5.77 -5.16
CA ALA A 462 9.92 4.32 -5.17
C ALA A 462 8.81 3.77 -4.26
N GLY A 463 8.30 2.58 -4.61
CA GLY A 463 7.21 1.92 -3.91
C GLY A 463 5.86 2.60 -4.19
N GLU A 464 4.88 2.42 -3.30
CA GLU A 464 3.48 2.82 -3.50
C GLU A 464 3.28 4.32 -3.82
N THR A 465 4.24 5.19 -3.54
CA THR A 465 4.16 6.61 -3.89
C THR A 465 4.45 6.88 -5.37
N SER A 466 5.05 5.92 -6.08
CA SER A 466 5.38 6.01 -7.51
C SER A 466 4.28 5.45 -8.40
N GLY A 467 4.16 5.96 -9.62
CA GLY A 467 3.16 5.55 -10.60
C GLY A 467 3.78 4.97 -11.88
N GLY A 468 2.98 4.16 -12.58
CA GLY A 468 3.36 3.59 -13.88
C GLY A 468 3.64 2.09 -13.85
N LEU A 469 4.06 1.53 -12.71
CA LEU A 469 4.40 0.10 -12.60
C LEU A 469 3.18 -0.81 -12.66
N HIS A 470 2.16 -0.52 -11.86
CA HIS A 470 1.04 -1.42 -11.62
C HIS A 470 -0.18 -1.17 -12.52
N GLY A 471 -0.09 -0.22 -13.44
CA GLY A 471 -1.25 0.19 -14.23
C GLY A 471 -2.40 0.65 -13.33
N ARG A 472 -3.61 0.12 -13.58
CA ARG A 472 -4.81 0.47 -12.80
C ARG A 472 -5.22 -0.55 -11.76
N ASN A 473 -4.53 -1.69 -11.68
CA ASN A 473 -4.80 -2.72 -10.69
C ASN A 473 -3.56 -3.57 -10.41
N ARG A 474 -3.07 -3.51 -9.17
CA ARG A 474 -1.86 -4.22 -8.74
C ARG A 474 -2.17 -5.69 -8.40
N LEU A 475 -1.37 -6.62 -8.88
CA LEU A 475 -1.41 -8.02 -8.46
C LEU A 475 -0.79 -8.21 -7.07
N MET A 476 -1.33 -9.16 -6.30
CA MET A 476 -0.84 -9.53 -4.97
C MET A 476 0.66 -9.82 -4.97
N GLY A 477 1.36 -9.37 -3.94
CA GLY A 477 2.80 -9.61 -3.76
C GLY A 477 3.73 -8.71 -4.58
N ASN A 478 3.24 -8.07 -5.64
CA ASN A 478 4.04 -7.15 -6.43
C ASN A 478 4.37 -5.83 -5.72
N SER A 479 3.57 -5.38 -4.74
CA SER A 479 3.94 -4.20 -3.96
C SER A 479 5.15 -4.45 -3.05
N VAL A 480 5.28 -5.70 -2.54
CA VAL A 480 6.44 -6.08 -1.75
C VAL A 480 7.68 -6.15 -2.63
N LEU A 481 7.56 -6.71 -3.82
CA LEU A 481 8.65 -6.74 -4.80
C LEU A 481 9.00 -5.32 -5.28
N ASP A 482 8.00 -4.47 -5.57
CA ASP A 482 8.14 -3.09 -6.01
C ASP A 482 9.05 -2.28 -5.06
N TYR A 483 8.68 -2.17 -3.79
CA TYR A 483 9.47 -1.34 -2.87
C TYR A 483 10.91 -1.87 -2.67
N ASN A 484 11.15 -3.17 -2.85
CA ASN A 484 12.49 -3.74 -2.78
C ASN A 484 13.30 -3.44 -4.06
N VAL A 485 12.75 -3.69 -5.25
CA VAL A 485 13.41 -3.43 -6.53
C VAL A 485 13.63 -1.94 -6.73
N PHE A 486 12.56 -1.14 -6.65
CA PHE A 486 12.67 0.29 -6.96
C PHE A 486 13.30 1.08 -5.82
N GLY A 487 13.18 0.65 -4.55
CA GLY A 487 13.98 1.20 -3.46
C GLY A 487 15.47 1.05 -3.73
N ARG A 488 15.92 -0.16 -4.11
CA ARG A 488 17.31 -0.42 -4.53
C ARG A 488 17.74 0.48 -5.68
N ARG A 489 16.96 0.52 -6.77
CA ARG A 489 17.27 1.31 -7.96
C ARG A 489 17.36 2.80 -7.64
N ALA A 490 16.41 3.32 -6.88
CA ALA A 490 16.40 4.73 -6.44
C ALA A 490 17.63 5.07 -5.60
N GLY A 491 18.01 4.20 -4.66
CA GLY A 491 19.21 4.40 -3.83
C GLY A 491 20.48 4.50 -4.67
N ILE A 492 20.69 3.58 -5.60
CA ILE A 492 21.84 3.57 -6.51
C ILE A 492 21.83 4.84 -7.39
N ALA A 493 20.72 5.13 -8.08
CA ALA A 493 20.64 6.24 -9.01
C ALA A 493 20.80 7.61 -8.31
N ALA A 494 20.18 7.79 -7.15
CA ALA A 494 20.31 9.02 -6.36
C ALA A 494 21.74 9.24 -5.85
N ALA A 495 22.41 8.18 -5.38
CA ALA A 495 23.80 8.26 -4.95
C ALA A 495 24.76 8.61 -6.10
N GLU A 496 24.57 8.00 -7.28
CA GLU A 496 25.36 8.32 -8.47
C GLU A 496 25.13 9.76 -8.96
N TYR A 497 23.89 10.23 -8.93
CA TYR A 497 23.56 11.61 -9.22
C TYR A 497 24.24 12.56 -8.21
N ALA A 498 24.17 12.26 -6.92
CA ALA A 498 24.73 13.08 -5.85
C ALA A 498 26.24 13.31 -5.99
N LYS A 499 27.01 12.34 -6.51
CA LYS A 499 28.46 12.48 -6.78
C LYS A 499 28.77 13.63 -7.74
N LYS A 500 27.87 13.95 -8.66
CA LYS A 500 28.08 14.94 -9.74
C LYS A 500 27.22 16.20 -9.56
N ALA A 501 26.21 16.13 -8.72
CA ALA A 501 25.23 17.21 -8.54
C ALA A 501 25.86 18.43 -7.86
N LYS A 502 25.54 19.59 -8.42
CA LYS A 502 25.79 20.89 -7.79
C LYS A 502 24.45 21.54 -7.49
N ILE A 503 24.26 21.91 -6.24
CA ILE A 503 23.05 22.59 -5.76
C ILE A 503 23.20 24.09 -6.03
N GLY A 504 22.19 24.69 -6.66
CA GLY A 504 22.09 26.14 -6.84
C GLY A 504 21.58 26.84 -5.59
N LYS A 505 21.11 28.08 -5.74
CA LYS A 505 20.51 28.83 -4.64
C LYS A 505 19.16 28.21 -4.24
N LEU A 506 19.01 27.86 -2.97
CA LEU A 506 17.77 27.26 -2.46
C LEU A 506 16.57 28.21 -2.56
N SER A 507 15.40 27.65 -2.85
CA SER A 507 14.18 28.42 -3.10
C SER A 507 12.91 27.64 -2.73
N LEU A 508 11.92 28.36 -2.22
CA LEU A 508 10.53 27.91 -1.99
C LEU A 508 9.53 28.67 -2.89
N ASN A 509 10.01 29.26 -4.00
CA ASN A 509 9.15 30.05 -4.90
C ASN A 509 8.02 29.22 -5.55
N HIS A 510 8.23 27.93 -5.77
CA HIS A 510 7.21 27.02 -6.30
C HIS A 510 5.98 26.97 -5.37
N VAL A 511 6.16 27.02 -4.05
CA VAL A 511 5.08 27.06 -3.06
C VAL A 511 4.21 28.31 -3.26
N ASN A 512 4.84 29.48 -3.41
CA ASN A 512 4.12 30.73 -3.65
C ASN A 512 3.35 30.70 -4.98
N LYS A 513 3.96 30.10 -6.03
CA LYS A 513 3.34 29.95 -7.33
C LYS A 513 2.11 29.04 -7.24
N PHE A 514 2.25 27.89 -6.62
CA PHE A 514 1.18 26.92 -6.46
C PHE A 514 0.01 27.48 -5.60
N ASN A 515 0.33 28.14 -4.47
CA ASN A 515 -0.69 28.76 -3.63
C ASN A 515 -1.52 29.81 -4.39
N LYS A 516 -0.90 30.57 -5.31
CA LYS A 516 -1.64 31.49 -6.19
C LYS A 516 -2.57 30.76 -7.19
N GLU A 517 -2.19 29.57 -7.66
CA GLU A 517 -3.06 28.76 -8.51
C GLU A 517 -4.28 28.25 -7.73
N VAL A 518 -4.05 27.77 -6.49
CA VAL A 518 -5.09 27.32 -5.56
C VAL A 518 -6.08 28.46 -5.23
N GLU A 519 -5.55 29.65 -4.95
CA GLU A 519 -6.37 30.85 -4.68
C GLU A 519 -7.26 31.23 -5.86
N LYS A 520 -6.74 31.17 -7.10
CA LYS A 520 -7.51 31.49 -8.33
C LYS A 520 -8.70 30.56 -8.57
N VAL A 521 -8.65 29.32 -8.08
CA VAL A 521 -9.75 28.35 -8.22
C VAL A 521 -10.69 28.33 -7.02
N GLY A 522 -10.53 29.30 -6.09
CA GLY A 522 -11.45 29.55 -4.99
C GLY A 522 -11.39 28.53 -3.83
N ILE A 523 -10.24 27.92 -3.59
CA ILE A 523 -10.05 27.01 -2.45
C ILE A 523 -9.90 27.82 -1.17
N GLU A 524 -10.54 27.36 -0.10
CA GLU A 524 -10.46 27.99 1.21
C GLU A 524 -9.05 27.88 1.80
N ARG A 525 -8.60 28.95 2.47
CA ARG A 525 -7.28 29.02 3.11
C ARG A 525 -7.08 28.00 4.25
N SER A 526 -8.15 27.51 4.83
CA SER A 526 -8.16 26.45 5.84
C SER A 526 -7.78 25.07 5.27
N SER A 527 -7.92 24.88 3.95
CA SER A 527 -7.53 23.65 3.27
C SER A 527 -6.03 23.58 3.07
N VAL A 528 -5.33 22.88 3.93
CA VAL A 528 -3.86 22.76 3.92
C VAL A 528 -3.38 21.32 3.84
N SER A 529 -2.27 21.09 3.16
CA SER A 529 -1.60 19.79 3.08
C SER A 529 -0.06 19.95 3.13
N PRO A 530 0.72 18.89 3.42
CA PRO A 530 0.29 17.52 3.74
C PRO A 530 -0.48 17.44 5.06
N MET A 531 -1.33 16.40 5.17
CA MET A 531 -2.17 16.20 6.37
C MET A 531 -1.35 15.75 7.58
N LEU A 532 -0.28 15.01 7.37
CA LEU A 532 0.61 14.38 8.34
C LEU A 532 -0.11 13.28 9.14
N LEU A 533 -0.82 13.65 10.20
CA LEU A 533 -1.55 12.72 11.05
C LEU A 533 -3.05 13.04 10.96
N PRO A 534 -3.87 12.15 10.43
CA PRO A 534 -5.31 12.37 10.31
C PRO A 534 -5.99 12.27 11.68
N SER A 535 -6.94 13.17 11.92
CA SER A 535 -7.80 13.10 13.11
C SER A 535 -9.08 12.33 12.76
N TYR A 536 -9.10 11.02 13.03
CA TYR A 536 -10.30 10.19 12.86
C TYR A 536 -11.10 10.02 14.15
N ILE A 537 -10.71 10.72 15.20
CA ILE A 537 -11.42 10.61 16.48
C ILE A 537 -12.76 11.32 16.32
N PRO A 538 -13.91 10.60 16.40
CA PRO A 538 -15.21 11.23 16.36
C PRO A 538 -15.35 12.31 17.43
N GLU A 539 -16.08 13.38 17.13
CA GLU A 539 -16.15 14.55 18.02
C GLU A 539 -16.62 14.19 19.43
N HIS A 540 -17.60 13.28 19.56
CA HIS A 540 -18.07 12.79 20.86
C HIS A 540 -17.00 12.03 21.67
N VAL A 541 -15.96 11.47 21.01
CA VAL A 541 -14.82 10.83 21.68
C VAL A 541 -13.82 11.90 22.11
N LYS A 542 -13.57 12.92 21.27
CA LYS A 542 -12.75 14.06 21.64
C LYS A 542 -13.32 14.81 22.84
N GLU A 543 -14.63 14.97 22.91
CA GLU A 543 -15.30 15.58 24.04
C GLU A 543 -15.09 14.76 25.33
N ARG A 544 -15.22 13.44 25.26
CA ARG A 544 -14.90 12.54 26.38
C ARG A 544 -13.44 12.61 26.81
N GLN A 545 -12.50 12.75 25.87
CA GLN A 545 -11.10 12.93 26.19
C GLN A 545 -10.81 14.27 26.89
N LYS A 546 -11.55 15.33 26.57
CA LYS A 546 -11.46 16.63 27.27
C LYS A 546 -11.99 16.58 28.69
N THR A 547 -12.99 15.76 28.94
CA THR A 547 -13.62 15.61 30.28
C THR A 547 -12.92 14.60 31.17
N THR A 548 -12.20 13.65 30.62
CA THR A 548 -11.29 12.75 31.35
C THR A 548 -9.94 13.43 31.46
N THR A 549 -9.79 14.36 32.38
CA THR A 549 -8.48 14.72 32.89
C THR A 549 -7.86 13.45 33.46
N TYR A 550 -6.91 12.90 32.75
CA TYR A 550 -6.10 11.79 33.22
C TYR A 550 -5.25 12.35 34.36
N GLN A 551 -5.75 12.27 35.57
CA GLN A 551 -4.95 12.40 36.80
C GLN A 551 -4.31 11.06 37.13
N GLY A 552 -3.97 10.28 36.13
CA GLY A 552 -3.22 9.05 36.27
C GLY A 552 -1.74 9.39 36.22
N THR A 553 -1.03 9.07 37.26
CA THR A 553 0.41 8.89 37.24
C THR A 553 0.76 8.00 36.05
N LEU A 554 1.55 8.54 35.13
CA LEU A 554 2.25 7.75 34.10
C LEU A 554 3.17 6.77 34.84
N TYR A 555 2.95 5.48 34.66
CA TYR A 555 3.90 4.44 35.03
C TYR A 555 4.83 4.17 33.88
#